data_eb9c36ffb5f57d3c3cb7a912a6b1a3b5
#
_entry.id   eb9c36ffb5f57d3c3cb7a912a6b1a3b5
#
_cell.length_a   1.000
_cell.length_b   1.000
_cell.length_c   1.000
_cell.angle_alpha   90.00
_cell.angle_beta   90.00
_cell.angle_gamma   90.00
#
_symmetry.space_group_name_H-M   'P 1'
#
loop_
_entity.id
_entity.type
_entity.pdbx_description
1 polymer ?
#
loop_
_entity_poly.entity_id
_entity_poly.type
_entity_poly.pdbx_seq_one_letter_code
_entity_poly.pdbx_strand_id
1 'polypeptide(L)'
;STRLSRSCGLRRREQGQILLDGTPVTSGDCRIGYMLQKDHLLEWRTIYKNVLLGLEIRRELTAEKLAYVNQLLSDYGLDKFRSAHPSELSGGMRQRAALIRTLALKPELLLLDEPFSALDSQTRLSVSDDIGRILRQEKKTAILVTHDISEAISMADRVIILSPRPAIIRKIVPICFDLENRTPMASRNAPEFKSYFNLI
;
A
#
# COMPACT_ATOMS: atom_id res chain seq x y z
N SER A 1 6.62 -9.62 -4.22
CA SER A 1 7.03 -9.92 -5.59
C SER A 1 8.50 -9.55 -5.84
N THR A 2 9.20 -10.31 -6.69
CA THR A 2 10.63 -10.09 -6.98
C THR A 2 10.90 -8.72 -7.62
N ARG A 3 9.93 -8.18 -8.39
CA ARG A 3 10.05 -6.87 -9.03
C ARG A 3 10.02 -5.74 -8.01
N LEU A 4 9.06 -5.74 -7.11
CA LEU A 4 9.00 -4.73 -6.05
C LEU A 4 10.22 -4.78 -5.14
N SER A 5 10.71 -5.99 -4.78
CA SER A 5 11.94 -6.14 -3.99
C SER A 5 13.18 -5.57 -4.70
N ARG A 6 13.22 -5.59 -6.04
CA ARG A 6 14.27 -4.92 -6.82
C ARG A 6 14.04 -3.40 -6.87
N SER A 7 12.79 -2.96 -6.97
CA SER A 7 12.44 -1.52 -7.02
C SER A 7 12.78 -0.78 -5.73
N CYS A 8 12.64 -1.42 -4.57
CA CYS A 8 13.03 -0.82 -3.28
C CYS A 8 14.50 -1.09 -2.89
N GLY A 9 15.31 -1.65 -3.79
CA GLY A 9 16.73 -1.91 -3.54
C GLY A 9 17.05 -3.09 -2.62
N LEU A 10 16.05 -3.88 -2.18
CA LEU A 10 16.26 -5.08 -1.36
C LEU A 10 16.96 -6.22 -2.12
N ARG A 11 16.85 -6.24 -3.44
CA ARG A 11 17.55 -7.19 -4.31
C ARG A 11 18.35 -6.45 -5.37
N ARG A 12 19.56 -6.93 -5.64
CA ARG A 12 20.41 -6.40 -6.72
C ARG A 12 19.72 -6.55 -8.07
N ARG A 13 19.82 -5.51 -8.89
CA ARG A 13 19.44 -5.49 -10.29
C ARG A 13 20.52 -6.18 -11.11
N GLU A 14 20.10 -6.91 -12.13
CA GLU A 14 21.03 -7.53 -13.08
C GLU A 14 21.48 -6.50 -14.14
N GLN A 15 20.53 -5.66 -14.60
CA GLN A 15 20.77 -4.59 -15.58
C GLN A 15 19.83 -3.41 -15.34
N GLY A 16 20.16 -2.27 -15.90
CA GLY A 16 19.33 -1.06 -15.85
C GLY A 16 19.45 -0.28 -14.56
N GLN A 17 18.68 0.80 -14.47
CA GLN A 17 18.60 1.66 -13.27
C GLN A 17 17.14 1.90 -12.90
N ILE A 18 16.91 2.14 -11.62
CA ILE A 18 15.62 2.60 -11.09
C ILE A 18 15.87 3.97 -10.51
N LEU A 19 15.10 4.93 -10.99
CA LEU A 19 15.18 6.31 -10.57
C LEU A 19 13.88 6.68 -9.85
N LEU A 20 13.99 7.42 -8.76
CA LEU A 20 12.89 8.11 -8.10
C LEU A 20 13.18 9.60 -8.21
N ASP A 21 12.34 10.35 -8.90
CA ASP A 21 12.52 11.76 -9.23
C ASP A 21 13.93 12.08 -9.79
N GLY A 22 14.37 11.26 -10.76
CA GLY A 22 15.67 11.40 -11.40
C GLY A 22 16.86 10.91 -10.59
N THR A 23 16.67 10.55 -9.32
CA THR A 23 17.74 10.08 -8.42
C THR A 23 17.77 8.55 -8.35
N PRO A 24 18.95 7.91 -8.50
CA PRO A 24 19.04 6.45 -8.40
C PRO A 24 18.58 5.92 -7.04
N VAL A 25 17.75 4.88 -7.08
CA VAL A 25 17.33 4.15 -5.88
C VAL A 25 18.44 3.24 -5.41
N THR A 26 18.86 3.39 -4.15
CA THR A 26 19.86 2.56 -3.47
C THR A 26 19.23 1.56 -2.51
N SER A 27 20.02 0.63 -1.97
CA SER A 27 19.55 -0.30 -0.95
C SER A 27 19.19 0.46 0.34
N GLY A 28 17.98 0.21 0.85
CA GLY A 28 17.49 0.88 2.05
C GLY A 28 17.07 2.34 1.84
N ASP A 29 16.72 2.71 0.60
CA ASP A 29 16.24 4.06 0.29
C ASP A 29 15.04 4.43 1.15
N CYS A 30 15.22 5.42 2.00
CA CYS A 30 14.21 5.85 2.98
C CYS A 30 13.00 6.53 2.35
N ARG A 31 13.08 6.94 1.09
CA ARG A 31 11.97 7.54 0.33
C ARG A 31 10.92 6.52 -0.07
N ILE A 32 11.25 5.21 0.00
CA ILE A 32 10.36 4.13 -0.41
C ILE A 32 9.83 3.39 0.81
N GLY A 33 8.51 3.36 0.95
CA GLY A 33 7.79 2.51 1.89
C GLY A 33 7.37 1.22 1.20
N TYR A 34 7.65 0.05 1.81
CA TYR A 34 7.28 -1.24 1.24
C TYR A 34 6.36 -2.01 2.18
N MET A 35 5.14 -2.24 1.73
CA MET A 35 4.16 -3.10 2.40
C MET A 35 4.16 -4.46 1.71
N LEU A 36 4.54 -5.48 2.47
CA LEU A 36 4.62 -6.87 2.02
C LEU A 36 3.22 -7.51 1.96
N GLN A 37 3.12 -8.65 1.27
CA GLN A 37 1.88 -9.43 1.09
C GLN A 37 1.19 -9.79 2.42
N LYS A 38 1.95 -10.10 3.47
CA LYS A 38 1.45 -10.26 4.84
C LYS A 38 1.71 -8.98 5.62
N ASP A 39 0.91 -8.74 6.65
CA ASP A 39 1.07 -7.55 7.51
C ASP A 39 2.41 -7.49 8.25
N HIS A 40 3.02 -8.66 8.53
CA HIS A 40 4.28 -8.79 9.26
C HIS A 40 4.34 -7.94 10.54
N LEU A 41 3.20 -7.84 11.23
CA LEU A 41 3.18 -7.27 12.56
C LEU A 41 3.85 -8.24 13.54
N LEU A 42 4.61 -7.69 14.48
CA LEU A 42 5.30 -8.48 15.50
C LEU A 42 4.29 -8.84 16.59
N GLU A 43 3.96 -10.11 16.74
CA GLU A 43 2.91 -10.60 17.65
C GLU A 43 3.17 -10.27 19.12
N TRP A 44 4.45 -10.15 19.52
CA TRP A 44 4.86 -9.79 20.89
C TRP A 44 4.88 -8.30 21.19
N ARG A 45 4.52 -7.47 20.21
CA ARG A 45 4.45 -6.01 20.35
C ARG A 45 3.01 -5.55 20.23
N THR A 46 2.66 -4.51 20.98
CA THR A 46 1.37 -3.83 20.79
C THR A 46 1.30 -3.17 19.41
N ILE A 47 0.09 -2.85 18.96
CA ILE A 47 -0.13 -2.15 17.68
C ILE A 47 0.63 -0.83 17.64
N TYR A 48 0.59 -0.05 18.71
CA TYR A 48 1.34 1.21 18.80
C TYR A 48 2.84 1.00 18.60
N LYS A 49 3.43 0.03 19.31
CA LYS A 49 4.86 -0.31 19.17
C LYS A 49 5.19 -0.88 17.78
N ASN A 50 4.27 -1.61 17.16
CA ASN A 50 4.45 -2.08 15.78
C ASN A 50 4.51 -0.90 14.81
N VAL A 51 3.62 0.07 14.94
CA VAL A 51 3.59 1.27 14.09
C VAL A 51 4.85 2.11 14.25
N LEU A 52 5.36 2.24 15.47
CA LEU A 52 6.59 3.01 15.76
C LEU A 52 7.88 2.30 15.34
N LEU A 53 7.84 1.00 15.01
CA LEU A 53 9.04 0.17 14.79
C LEU A 53 10.06 0.81 13.82
N GLY A 54 9.60 1.34 12.70
CA GLY A 54 10.48 1.97 11.72
C GLY A 54 11.14 3.24 12.24
N LEU A 55 10.42 4.04 13.01
CA LEU A 55 10.94 5.25 13.66
C LEU A 55 11.95 4.91 14.77
N GLU A 56 11.70 3.84 15.54
CA GLU A 56 12.62 3.35 16.57
C GLU A 56 13.96 2.91 15.93
N ILE A 57 13.90 2.11 14.86
CA ILE A 57 15.10 1.62 14.14
C ILE A 57 15.91 2.79 13.60
N ARG A 58 15.26 3.83 13.07
CA ARG A 58 15.91 5.03 12.54
C ARG A 58 16.34 6.02 13.62
N ARG A 59 15.96 5.80 14.89
CA ARG A 59 16.16 6.74 16.00
C ARG A 59 15.52 8.11 15.74
N GLU A 60 14.32 8.11 15.14
CA GLU A 60 13.61 9.30 14.69
C GLU A 60 12.29 9.51 15.47
N LEU A 61 12.24 9.13 16.73
CA LEU A 61 11.08 9.33 17.62
C LEU A 61 10.98 10.80 18.08
N THR A 62 10.69 11.70 17.16
CA THR A 62 10.46 13.12 17.47
C THR A 62 9.00 13.35 17.87
N ALA A 63 8.75 14.44 18.63
CA ALA A 63 7.40 14.82 19.04
C ALA A 63 6.46 14.99 17.82
N GLU A 64 6.96 15.57 16.72
CA GLU A 64 6.21 15.76 15.47
C GLU A 64 5.80 14.41 14.85
N LYS A 65 6.74 13.45 14.74
CA LYS A 65 6.44 12.13 14.17
C LYS A 65 5.50 11.31 15.06
N LEU A 66 5.63 11.43 16.37
CA LEU A 66 4.69 10.80 17.31
C LEU A 66 3.29 11.40 17.18
N ALA A 67 3.17 12.72 17.07
CA ALA A 67 1.88 13.39 16.83
C ALA A 67 1.25 12.90 15.51
N TYR A 68 2.03 12.81 14.43
CA TYR A 68 1.56 12.28 13.14
C TYR A 68 1.09 10.83 13.24
N VAL A 69 1.84 9.94 13.90
CA VAL A 69 1.42 8.56 14.15
C VAL A 69 0.12 8.49 14.94
N ASN A 70 -0.01 9.33 15.97
CA ASN A 70 -1.23 9.41 16.77
C ASN A 70 -2.44 9.84 15.92
N GLN A 71 -2.23 10.81 15.02
CA GLN A 71 -3.24 11.25 14.08
C GLN A 71 -3.65 10.11 13.13
N LEU A 72 -2.70 9.41 12.51
CA LEU A 72 -2.97 8.27 11.64
C LEU A 72 -3.79 7.17 12.35
N LEU A 73 -3.42 6.83 13.59
CA LEU A 73 -4.15 5.83 14.37
C LEU A 73 -5.60 6.24 14.66
N SER A 74 -5.81 7.52 14.93
CA SER A 74 -7.15 8.09 15.15
C SER A 74 -7.97 8.10 13.87
N ASP A 75 -7.43 8.67 12.78
CA ASP A 75 -8.13 8.86 11.50
C ASP A 75 -8.53 7.53 10.87
N TYR A 76 -7.74 6.47 11.11
CA TYR A 76 -7.96 5.15 10.52
C TYR A 76 -8.54 4.13 11.51
N GLY A 77 -9.11 4.62 12.63
CA GLY A 77 -9.95 3.85 13.55
C GLY A 77 -9.20 2.81 14.38
N LEU A 78 -7.90 3.01 14.63
CA LEU A 78 -7.07 2.14 15.47
C LEU A 78 -6.70 2.75 16.82
N ASP A 79 -7.23 3.91 17.16
CA ASP A 79 -6.91 4.62 18.40
C ASP A 79 -7.18 3.77 19.66
N LYS A 80 -8.34 3.11 19.71
CA LYS A 80 -8.75 2.26 20.83
C LYS A 80 -7.93 0.96 20.93
N PHE A 81 -7.19 0.60 19.89
CA PHE A 81 -6.44 -0.65 19.78
C PHE A 81 -4.92 -0.46 19.94
N ARG A 82 -4.48 0.70 20.43
CA ARG A 82 -3.05 1.01 20.58
C ARG A 82 -2.31 0.02 21.47
N SER A 83 -2.96 -0.43 22.54
CA SER A 83 -2.40 -1.37 23.51
C SER A 83 -2.66 -2.84 23.16
N ALA A 84 -3.52 -3.11 22.18
CA ALA A 84 -3.82 -4.46 21.73
C ALA A 84 -2.63 -5.08 20.98
N HIS A 85 -2.58 -6.40 20.95
CA HIS A 85 -1.64 -7.18 20.17
C HIS A 85 -2.24 -7.56 18.80
N PRO A 86 -1.43 -7.88 17.77
CA PRO A 86 -1.93 -8.25 16.45
C PRO A 86 -2.96 -9.38 16.45
N SER A 87 -2.82 -10.37 17.34
CA SER A 87 -3.78 -11.49 17.49
C SER A 87 -5.19 -11.06 17.91
N GLU A 88 -5.33 -9.87 18.50
CA GLU A 88 -6.62 -9.32 18.97
C GLU A 88 -7.35 -8.52 17.88
N LEU A 89 -6.71 -8.32 16.70
CA LEU A 89 -7.25 -7.52 15.61
C LEU A 89 -7.84 -8.39 14.48
N SER A 90 -8.87 -7.87 13.81
CA SER A 90 -9.34 -8.44 12.55
C SER A 90 -8.29 -8.30 11.45
N GLY A 91 -8.38 -9.13 10.39
CA GLY A 91 -7.47 -9.07 9.25
C GLY A 91 -7.38 -7.67 8.62
N GLY A 92 -8.52 -6.98 8.47
CA GLY A 92 -8.56 -5.61 7.95
C GLY A 92 -7.90 -4.59 8.87
N MET A 93 -8.07 -4.73 10.18
CA MET A 93 -7.38 -3.87 11.17
C MET A 93 -5.87 -4.10 11.13
N ARG A 94 -5.41 -5.34 10.98
CA ARG A 94 -3.99 -5.68 10.83
C ARG A 94 -3.40 -5.05 9.58
N GLN A 95 -4.11 -5.09 8.44
CA GLN A 95 -3.66 -4.46 7.19
C GLN A 95 -3.57 -2.93 7.32
N ARG A 96 -4.55 -2.28 7.96
CA ARG A 96 -4.48 -0.84 8.26
C ARG A 96 -3.30 -0.51 9.17
N ALA A 97 -3.04 -1.30 10.22
CA ALA A 97 -1.89 -1.10 11.10
C ALA A 97 -0.55 -1.23 10.35
N ALA A 98 -0.43 -2.21 9.43
CA ALA A 98 0.75 -2.38 8.58
C ALA A 98 0.96 -1.20 7.63
N LEU A 99 -0.13 -0.67 7.05
CA LEU A 99 -0.06 0.54 6.22
C LEU A 99 0.38 1.76 7.04
N ILE A 100 -0.23 1.99 8.21
CA ILE A 100 0.13 3.09 9.11
C ILE A 100 1.60 2.99 9.53
N ARG A 101 2.11 1.80 9.85
CA ARG A 101 3.53 1.57 10.12
C ARG A 101 4.43 2.03 8.97
N THR A 102 4.00 1.80 7.74
CA THR A 102 4.74 2.22 6.55
C THR A 102 4.64 3.74 6.34
N LEU A 103 3.45 4.32 6.51
CA LEU A 103 3.20 5.76 6.39
C LEU A 103 3.89 6.59 7.48
N ALA A 104 4.08 6.02 8.68
CA ALA A 104 4.77 6.68 9.79
C ALA A 104 6.16 7.19 9.42
N LEU A 105 6.82 6.56 8.45
CA LEU A 105 8.12 6.95 7.91
C LEU A 105 8.04 8.10 6.89
N LYS A 106 6.83 8.58 6.56
CA LYS A 106 6.57 9.63 5.54
C LYS A 106 7.24 9.34 4.18
N PRO A 107 7.09 8.14 3.59
CA PRO A 107 7.72 7.83 2.30
C PRO A 107 7.13 8.68 1.18
N GLU A 108 7.92 8.90 0.11
CA GLU A 108 7.48 9.55 -1.14
C GLU A 108 6.72 8.56 -2.04
N LEU A 109 7.21 7.31 -2.08
CA LEU A 109 6.63 6.22 -2.87
C LEU A 109 6.24 5.04 -1.97
N LEU A 110 5.03 4.52 -2.15
CA LEU A 110 4.55 3.30 -1.51
C LEU A 110 4.54 2.14 -2.51
N LEU A 111 5.12 1.02 -2.10
CA LEU A 111 5.04 -0.23 -2.84
C LEU A 111 4.15 -1.20 -2.04
N LEU A 112 3.04 -1.62 -2.65
CA LEU A 112 2.05 -2.51 -2.05
C LEU A 112 2.05 -3.84 -2.80
N ASP A 113 2.50 -4.91 -2.15
CA ASP A 113 2.63 -6.24 -2.76
C ASP A 113 1.47 -7.14 -2.33
N GLU A 114 0.46 -7.27 -3.17
CA GLU A 114 -0.75 -8.07 -2.92
C GLU A 114 -1.37 -7.83 -1.52
N PRO A 115 -1.63 -6.57 -1.13
CA PRO A 115 -1.95 -6.22 0.26
C PRO A 115 -3.28 -6.83 0.75
N PHE A 116 -4.11 -7.34 -0.15
CA PHE A 116 -5.44 -7.88 0.19
C PHE A 116 -5.55 -9.39 0.01
N SER A 117 -4.51 -10.07 -0.46
CA SER A 117 -4.57 -11.49 -0.85
C SER A 117 -4.90 -12.46 0.31
N ALA A 118 -4.61 -12.07 1.55
CA ALA A 118 -4.88 -12.87 2.75
C ALA A 118 -6.27 -12.64 3.36
N LEU A 119 -7.10 -11.77 2.75
CA LEU A 119 -8.42 -11.41 3.25
C LEU A 119 -9.53 -12.18 2.51
N ASP A 120 -10.61 -12.51 3.22
CA ASP A 120 -11.83 -12.97 2.59
C ASP A 120 -12.45 -11.88 1.68
N SER A 121 -13.33 -12.25 0.77
CA SER A 121 -13.83 -11.36 -0.29
C SER A 121 -14.59 -10.14 0.26
N GLN A 122 -15.35 -10.28 1.34
CA GLN A 122 -16.12 -9.18 1.92
C GLN A 122 -15.21 -8.20 2.66
N THR A 123 -14.32 -8.70 3.49
CA THR A 123 -13.31 -7.90 4.20
C THR A 123 -12.39 -7.19 3.21
N ARG A 124 -12.01 -7.86 2.11
CA ARG A 124 -11.17 -7.29 1.04
C ARG A 124 -11.77 -6.04 0.42
N LEU A 125 -13.09 -6.05 0.13
CA LEU A 125 -13.79 -4.88 -0.43
C LEU A 125 -13.72 -3.68 0.52
N SER A 126 -14.07 -3.90 1.79
CA SER A 126 -14.05 -2.84 2.80
C SER A 126 -12.64 -2.30 3.03
N VAL A 127 -11.64 -3.18 3.15
CA VAL A 127 -10.24 -2.78 3.40
C VAL A 127 -9.63 -2.08 2.18
N SER A 128 -9.96 -2.51 0.95
CA SER A 128 -9.49 -1.81 -0.25
C SER A 128 -10.05 -0.40 -0.32
N ASP A 129 -11.29 -0.19 0.09
CA ASP A 129 -11.90 1.15 0.16
C ASP A 129 -11.21 2.03 1.20
N ASP A 130 -10.99 1.50 2.40
CA ASP A 130 -10.25 2.18 3.46
C ASP A 130 -8.84 2.57 3.00
N ILE A 131 -8.07 1.62 2.44
CA ILE A 131 -6.69 1.87 1.98
C ILE A 131 -6.68 2.86 0.81
N GLY A 132 -7.59 2.74 -0.15
CA GLY A 132 -7.71 3.69 -1.24
C GLY A 132 -7.97 5.12 -0.76
N ARG A 133 -8.84 5.27 0.24
CA ARG A 133 -9.11 6.55 0.90
C ARG A 133 -7.86 7.10 1.59
N ILE A 134 -7.17 6.27 2.37
CA ILE A 134 -5.93 6.63 3.07
C ILE A 134 -4.88 7.17 2.09
N LEU A 135 -4.61 6.44 1.01
CA LEU A 135 -3.61 6.83 0.01
C LEU A 135 -3.91 8.19 -0.63
N ARG A 136 -5.20 8.48 -0.89
CA ARG A 136 -5.62 9.78 -1.44
C ARG A 136 -5.52 10.92 -0.44
N GLN A 137 -5.98 10.71 0.80
CA GLN A 137 -5.88 11.70 1.87
C GLN A 137 -4.43 12.10 2.14
N GLU A 138 -3.53 11.10 2.19
CA GLU A 138 -2.10 11.32 2.39
C GLU A 138 -1.37 11.79 1.12
N LYS A 139 -2.08 11.91 -0.02
CA LYS A 139 -1.53 12.32 -1.33
C LYS A 139 -0.26 11.54 -1.71
N LYS A 140 -0.28 10.22 -1.50
CA LYS A 140 0.89 9.36 -1.75
C LYS A 140 0.85 8.76 -3.15
N THR A 141 2.01 8.74 -3.81
CA THR A 141 2.22 7.90 -4.99
C THR A 141 2.36 6.46 -4.54
N ALA A 142 1.57 5.56 -5.12
CA ALA A 142 1.61 4.15 -4.78
C ALA A 142 1.72 3.27 -6.03
N ILE A 143 2.49 2.19 -5.93
CA ILE A 143 2.52 1.09 -6.91
C ILE A 143 1.91 -0.12 -6.23
N LEU A 144 0.74 -0.53 -6.71
CA LEU A 144 0.04 -1.73 -6.27
C LEU A 144 0.35 -2.87 -7.23
N VAL A 145 0.86 -3.99 -6.70
CA VAL A 145 0.94 -5.25 -7.43
C VAL A 145 -0.18 -6.15 -6.96
N THR A 146 -1.01 -6.58 -7.88
CA THR A 146 -2.12 -7.50 -7.62
C THR A 146 -2.35 -8.41 -8.83
N HIS A 147 -2.95 -9.55 -8.61
CA HIS A 147 -3.49 -10.43 -9.65
C HIS A 147 -5.02 -10.28 -9.80
N ASP A 148 -5.65 -9.47 -8.95
CA ASP A 148 -7.09 -9.17 -9.01
C ASP A 148 -7.32 -7.95 -9.90
N ILE A 149 -7.97 -8.18 -11.06
CA ILE A 149 -8.29 -7.14 -12.04
C ILE A 149 -9.21 -6.08 -11.42
N SER A 150 -10.15 -6.48 -10.56
CA SER A 150 -11.09 -5.57 -9.93
C SER A 150 -10.39 -4.62 -8.94
N GLU A 151 -9.39 -5.10 -8.21
CA GLU A 151 -8.55 -4.27 -7.35
C GLU A 151 -7.78 -3.25 -8.20
N ALA A 152 -7.10 -3.73 -9.27
CA ALA A 152 -6.32 -2.87 -10.14
C ALA A 152 -7.15 -1.73 -10.73
N ILE A 153 -8.34 -2.03 -11.29
CA ILE A 153 -9.22 -1.04 -11.89
C ILE A 153 -9.76 -0.07 -10.85
N SER A 154 -10.23 -0.58 -9.70
CA SER A 154 -10.91 0.25 -8.70
C SER A 154 -9.98 1.23 -7.98
N MET A 155 -8.70 0.87 -7.81
CA MET A 155 -7.75 1.63 -7.00
C MET A 155 -6.79 2.51 -7.82
N ALA A 156 -6.35 2.04 -9.00
CA ALA A 156 -5.28 2.70 -9.75
C ALA A 156 -5.79 3.78 -10.70
N ASP A 157 -4.95 4.80 -10.94
CA ASP A 157 -5.16 5.78 -12.01
C ASP A 157 -4.59 5.28 -13.34
N ARG A 158 -3.74 4.25 -13.29
CA ARG A 158 -3.13 3.62 -14.45
C ARG A 158 -2.78 2.17 -14.15
N VAL A 159 -3.23 1.26 -15.00
CA VAL A 159 -2.93 -0.18 -14.91
C VAL A 159 -1.86 -0.55 -15.93
N ILE A 160 -0.80 -1.21 -15.46
CA ILE A 160 0.28 -1.74 -16.30
C ILE A 160 0.14 -3.26 -16.37
N ILE A 161 -0.18 -3.77 -17.55
CA ILE A 161 -0.36 -5.20 -17.79
C ILE A 161 0.97 -5.81 -18.23
N LEU A 162 1.36 -6.87 -17.54
CA LEU A 162 2.60 -7.60 -17.79
C LEU A 162 2.31 -8.94 -18.45
N SER A 163 3.19 -9.37 -19.37
CA SER A 163 3.14 -10.71 -19.96
C SER A 163 3.59 -11.79 -18.95
N PRO A 164 3.31 -13.10 -19.23
CA PRO A 164 4.01 -14.20 -18.58
C PRO A 164 5.54 -14.07 -18.74
N ARG A 165 6.29 -14.90 -18.00
CA ARG A 165 7.78 -14.88 -18.05
C ARG A 165 8.32 -15.25 -19.44
N PRO A 166 9.34 -14.52 -19.93
CA PRO A 166 9.93 -13.30 -19.42
C PRO A 166 8.95 -12.12 -19.52
N ALA A 167 8.73 -11.43 -18.37
CA ALA A 167 7.65 -10.46 -18.29
C ALA A 167 8.07 -9.12 -18.91
N ILE A 168 7.34 -8.70 -19.93
CA ILE A 168 7.42 -7.39 -20.57
C ILE A 168 6.10 -6.61 -20.37
N ILE A 169 6.15 -5.30 -20.52
CA ILE A 169 4.92 -4.48 -20.51
C ILE A 169 4.15 -4.78 -21.80
N ARG A 170 2.95 -5.34 -21.65
CA ARG A 170 2.03 -5.57 -22.79
C ARG A 170 1.19 -4.35 -23.11
N LYS A 171 0.67 -3.71 -22.08
CA LYS A 171 -0.26 -2.59 -22.24
C LYS A 171 -0.22 -1.69 -21.02
N ILE A 172 -0.45 -0.40 -21.24
CA ILE A 172 -0.67 0.57 -20.17
C ILE A 172 -2.07 1.15 -20.42
N VAL A 173 -2.96 1.03 -19.44
CA VAL A 173 -4.35 1.47 -19.52
C VAL A 173 -4.56 2.60 -18.50
N PRO A 174 -4.83 3.83 -18.95
CA PRO A 174 -5.29 4.88 -18.04
C PRO A 174 -6.71 4.54 -17.57
N ILE A 175 -6.96 4.76 -16.29
CA ILE A 175 -8.26 4.49 -15.65
C ILE A 175 -8.86 5.82 -15.23
N CYS A 176 -9.92 6.21 -15.88
CA CYS A 176 -10.67 7.42 -15.59
C CYS A 176 -12.13 7.05 -15.33
N PHE A 177 -12.68 7.55 -14.23
CA PHE A 177 -14.10 7.44 -13.92
C PHE A 177 -14.67 8.84 -13.78
N ASP A 178 -15.88 9.05 -14.26
CA ASP A 178 -16.62 10.29 -14.03
C ASP A 178 -17.30 10.23 -12.66
N LEU A 179 -16.48 10.38 -11.61
CA LEU A 179 -16.91 10.30 -10.21
C LEU A 179 -16.36 11.49 -9.44
N GLU A 180 -17.23 12.24 -8.79
CA GLU A 180 -16.89 13.39 -7.96
C GLU A 180 -15.99 12.98 -6.77
N ASN A 181 -16.34 11.86 -6.13
CA ASN A 181 -15.56 11.25 -5.05
C ASN A 181 -15.24 9.80 -5.41
N ARG A 182 -14.13 9.59 -6.09
CA ARG A 182 -13.70 8.26 -6.50
C ARG A 182 -13.20 7.46 -5.30
N THR A 183 -13.97 6.45 -4.88
CA THR A 183 -13.51 5.39 -3.97
C THR A 183 -13.41 4.06 -4.72
N PRO A 184 -12.68 3.05 -4.21
CA PRO A 184 -12.68 1.72 -4.81
C PRO A 184 -14.08 1.12 -4.96
N MET A 185 -14.96 1.29 -3.96
CA MET A 185 -16.35 0.85 -4.02
C MET A 185 -17.15 1.60 -5.10
N ALA A 186 -17.03 2.93 -5.15
CA ALA A 186 -17.71 3.75 -6.17
C ALA A 186 -17.24 3.39 -7.58
N SER A 187 -15.93 3.17 -7.76
CA SER A 187 -15.34 2.77 -9.05
C SER A 187 -15.90 1.43 -9.54
N ARG A 188 -16.10 0.44 -8.65
CA ARG A 188 -16.67 -0.87 -9.00
C ARG A 188 -18.12 -0.80 -9.44
N ASN A 189 -18.88 0.17 -8.93
CA ASN A 189 -20.27 0.41 -9.27
C ASN A 189 -20.46 1.33 -10.49
N ALA A 190 -19.39 1.94 -10.99
CA ALA A 190 -19.45 2.83 -12.13
C ALA A 190 -19.68 2.08 -13.46
N PRO A 191 -20.44 2.63 -14.40
CA PRO A 191 -20.76 1.97 -15.66
C PRO A 191 -19.52 1.65 -16.51
N GLU A 192 -18.45 2.45 -16.39
CA GLU A 192 -17.19 2.27 -17.11
C GLU A 192 -16.38 1.06 -16.61
N PHE A 193 -16.64 0.59 -15.38
CA PHE A 193 -15.89 -0.50 -14.76
C PHE A 193 -15.88 -1.77 -15.62
N LYS A 194 -17.05 -2.15 -16.16
CA LYS A 194 -17.20 -3.34 -17.01
C LYS A 194 -16.35 -3.21 -18.30
N SER A 195 -16.27 -2.02 -18.85
CA SER A 195 -15.48 -1.77 -20.06
C SER A 195 -13.98 -1.96 -19.79
N TYR A 196 -13.48 -1.44 -18.66
CA TYR A 196 -12.10 -1.66 -18.24
C TYR A 196 -11.81 -3.13 -17.92
N PHE A 197 -12.75 -3.82 -17.27
CA PHE A 197 -12.59 -5.24 -16.94
C PHE A 197 -12.46 -6.12 -18.18
N ASN A 198 -13.21 -5.83 -19.23
CA ASN A 198 -13.11 -6.54 -20.51
C ASN A 198 -11.86 -6.17 -21.32
N LEU A 199 -11.27 -5.00 -21.07
CA LEU A 199 -10.11 -4.47 -21.78
C LEU A 199 -8.78 -5.03 -21.23
N ILE A 200 -8.73 -5.39 -19.94
CA ILE A 200 -7.57 -5.86 -19.19
C ILE A 200 -7.53 -7.38 -19.15
#